data_1ba9252b17e16fc46e5bc1d8b988487a
#
_entry.id   1ba9252b17e16fc46e5bc1d8b988487a
#
_cell.length_a   1.000
_cell.length_b   1.000
_cell.length_c   1.000
_cell.angle_alpha   90.00
_cell.angle_beta   90.00
_cell.angle_gamma   90.00
#
_symmetry.space_group_name_H-M   'P 1'
#
loop_
_entity.id
_entity.type
_entity.pdbx_description
1 polymer ?
#
loop_
_entity_poly.entity_id
_entity_poly.type
_entity_poly.pdbx_seq_one_letter_code
_entity_poly.pdbx_strand_id
1 'polypeptide(L)'
;MGNMGINMAANLHKNGFDVKGYDLSEATLQKAEGMGIKPATTIKEVSTEVDFIVTSLPRTQDVEYILREDGGVFASASEGTCIVDSSTISPIAAKEFSEQAKKNNMIYCDAPMSGGVVGATNGTLTFMVGS
;
A
#
# COMPACT_ATOMS: atom_id res chain seq x y z
N MET A 1 -1.71 10.17 2.97
CA MET A 1 -2.08 9.31 4.11
C MET A 1 -3.08 10.03 5.00
N GLY A 2 -4.25 9.54 5.12
CA GLY A 2 -5.16 10.03 6.15
C GLY A 2 -4.63 9.64 7.54
N ASN A 3 -5.34 10.04 8.58
CA ASN A 3 -4.94 9.73 9.94
C ASN A 3 -4.70 8.24 10.17
N MET A 4 -5.50 7.39 9.55
CA MET A 4 -5.38 5.95 9.71
C MET A 4 -4.14 5.38 9.03
N GLY A 5 -3.88 5.76 7.80
CA GLY A 5 -2.72 5.25 7.08
C GLY A 5 -1.41 5.63 7.72
N ILE A 6 -1.29 6.88 8.17
CA ILE A 6 -0.07 7.34 8.81
C ILE A 6 0.17 6.67 10.16
N ASN A 7 -0.91 6.41 10.92
CA ASN A 7 -0.83 5.70 12.19
C ASN A 7 -0.45 4.23 12.01
N MET A 8 -0.99 3.59 10.98
CA MET A 8 -0.61 2.22 10.63
C MET A 8 0.87 2.14 10.26
N ALA A 9 1.33 3.06 9.43
CA ALA A 9 2.74 3.13 9.03
C ALA A 9 3.65 3.37 10.23
N ALA A 10 3.29 4.29 11.12
CA ALA A 10 4.06 4.57 12.32
C ALA A 10 4.14 3.36 13.25
N ASN A 11 3.03 2.64 13.42
CA ASN A 11 3.02 1.43 14.23
C ASN A 11 3.93 0.35 13.68
N LEU A 12 3.93 0.16 12.37
CA LEU A 12 4.80 -0.81 11.73
C LEU A 12 6.27 -0.43 11.88
N HIS A 13 6.59 0.83 11.69
CA HIS A 13 7.96 1.32 11.90
C HIS A 13 8.40 1.10 13.35
N LYS A 14 7.52 1.40 14.29
CA LYS A 14 7.78 1.23 15.73
C LYS A 14 8.06 -0.22 16.11
N ASN A 15 7.50 -1.16 15.37
CA ASN A 15 7.69 -2.59 15.57
C ASN A 15 8.86 -3.18 14.76
N GLY A 16 9.70 -2.35 14.19
CA GLY A 16 10.93 -2.77 13.54
C GLY A 16 10.86 -3.03 12.05
N PHE A 17 9.74 -2.70 11.40
CA PHE A 17 9.62 -2.84 9.95
C PHE A 17 10.20 -1.64 9.21
N ASP A 18 10.80 -1.90 8.07
CA ASP A 18 11.18 -0.84 7.14
C ASP A 18 9.94 -0.41 6.36
N VAL A 19 9.51 0.83 6.54
CA VAL A 19 8.29 1.34 5.94
C VAL A 19 8.60 2.47 4.98
N LYS A 20 8.09 2.35 3.76
CA LYS A 20 8.08 3.44 2.78
C LYS A 20 6.65 3.94 2.66
N GLY A 21 6.47 5.22 2.50
CA GLY A 21 5.15 5.83 2.35
C GLY A 21 5.04 6.64 1.08
N TYR A 22 3.88 6.58 0.45
CA TYR A 22 3.53 7.39 -0.71
C TYR A 22 2.18 8.04 -0.49
N ASP A 23 2.09 9.32 -0.82
CA ASP A 23 0.83 10.07 -0.80
C ASP A 23 0.91 11.18 -1.85
N LEU A 24 -0.22 11.57 -2.38
CA LEU A 24 -0.30 12.70 -3.30
C LEU A 24 -0.05 14.04 -2.59
N SER A 25 -0.25 14.09 -1.28
CA SER A 25 -0.01 15.28 -0.46
C SER A 25 1.41 15.30 0.05
N GLU A 26 2.18 16.29 -0.38
CA GLU A 26 3.54 16.48 0.07
C GLU A 26 3.62 16.77 1.57
N ALA A 27 2.66 17.52 2.10
CA ALA A 27 2.59 17.81 3.53
C ALA A 27 2.43 16.52 4.35
N THR A 28 1.62 15.58 3.87
CA THR A 28 1.44 14.29 4.51
C THR A 28 2.72 13.47 4.48
N LEU A 29 3.46 13.49 3.37
CA LEU A 29 4.74 12.79 3.27
C LEU A 29 5.78 13.38 4.23
N GLN A 30 5.83 14.69 4.39
CA GLN A 30 6.72 15.34 5.34
C GLN A 30 6.40 14.93 6.78
N LYS A 31 5.13 14.86 7.12
CA LYS A 31 4.69 14.39 8.43
C LYS A 31 5.10 12.94 8.67
N ALA A 32 4.94 12.10 7.67
CA ALA A 32 5.34 10.70 7.76
C ALA A 32 6.85 10.56 7.95
N GLU A 33 7.64 11.35 7.22
CA GLU A 33 9.09 11.36 7.36
C GLU A 33 9.50 11.69 8.80
N GLY A 34 8.85 12.65 9.42
CA GLY A 34 9.07 12.99 10.83
C GLY A 34 8.73 11.85 11.79
N MET A 35 7.97 10.87 11.35
CA MET A 35 7.60 9.68 12.14
C MET A 35 8.47 8.45 11.82
N GLY A 36 9.52 8.62 11.02
CA GLY A 36 10.44 7.54 10.67
C GLY A 36 10.08 6.76 9.42
N ILE A 37 9.05 7.17 8.69
CA ILE A 37 8.63 6.53 7.45
C ILE A 37 9.42 7.13 6.29
N LYS A 38 10.02 6.30 5.46
CA LYS A 38 10.77 6.77 4.29
C LYS A 38 9.79 7.26 3.22
N PRO A 39 9.86 8.53 2.81
CA PRO A 39 8.97 9.02 1.77
C PRO A 39 9.39 8.51 0.40
N ALA A 40 8.42 8.15 -0.42
CA ALA A 40 8.63 7.80 -1.82
C ALA A 40 7.95 8.85 -2.70
N THR A 41 8.56 9.19 -3.82
CA THR A 41 8.05 10.21 -4.72
C THR A 41 7.20 9.65 -5.85
N THR A 42 7.29 8.35 -6.09
CA THR A 42 6.52 7.67 -7.14
C THR A 42 5.95 6.36 -6.62
N ILE A 43 4.91 5.88 -7.29
CA ILE A 43 4.33 4.56 -7.00
C ILE A 43 5.36 3.47 -7.26
N LYS A 44 6.14 3.63 -8.32
CA LYS A 44 7.21 2.69 -8.66
C LYS A 44 8.22 2.57 -7.52
N GLU A 45 8.68 3.68 -7.00
CA GLU A 45 9.66 3.70 -5.92
C GLU A 45 9.12 3.01 -4.66
N VAL A 46 7.88 3.31 -4.29
CA VAL A 46 7.26 2.73 -3.09
C VAL A 46 6.95 1.25 -3.25
N SER A 47 6.79 0.77 -4.49
CA SER A 47 6.41 -0.62 -4.78
C SER A 47 7.59 -1.54 -5.06
N THR A 48 8.79 -1.03 -5.15
CA THR A 48 9.98 -1.80 -5.52
C THR A 48 10.68 -2.34 -4.27
N GLU A 49 11.13 -3.58 -4.34
CA GLU A 49 11.89 -4.23 -3.26
C GLU A 49 11.13 -4.32 -1.94
N VAL A 50 9.86 -4.65 -2.01
CA VAL A 50 9.01 -4.82 -0.84
C VAL A 50 8.31 -6.17 -0.88
N ASP A 51 8.01 -6.72 0.30
CA ASP A 51 7.28 -7.98 0.42
C ASP A 51 5.78 -7.75 0.50
N PHE A 52 5.37 -6.65 1.11
CA PHE A 52 3.97 -6.30 1.32
C PHE A 52 3.71 -4.86 0.91
N ILE A 53 2.57 -4.65 0.30
CA ILE A 53 2.07 -3.32 -0.03
C ILE A 53 0.72 -3.17 0.64
N VAL A 54 0.58 -2.15 1.47
CA VAL A 54 -0.71 -1.84 2.12
C VAL A 54 -1.29 -0.60 1.47
N THR A 55 -2.54 -0.71 1.02
CA THR A 55 -3.27 0.43 0.47
C THR A 55 -4.38 0.84 1.43
N SER A 56 -4.56 2.15 1.59
CA SER A 56 -5.64 2.72 2.38
C SER A 56 -6.11 3.98 1.68
N LEU A 57 -7.14 3.84 0.85
CA LEU A 57 -7.59 4.87 -0.07
C LEU A 57 -9.09 5.08 0.09
N PRO A 58 -9.60 6.30 -0.17
CA PRO A 58 -11.00 6.61 0.10
C PRO A 58 -12.00 6.02 -0.90
N ARG A 59 -11.57 5.73 -2.13
CA ARG A 59 -12.51 5.29 -3.18
C ARG A 59 -11.93 4.14 -4.01
N THR A 60 -12.83 3.36 -4.62
CA THR A 60 -12.46 2.29 -5.53
C THR A 60 -11.60 2.80 -6.70
N GLN A 61 -11.93 3.96 -7.26
CA GLN A 61 -11.16 4.55 -8.36
C GLN A 61 -9.73 4.88 -7.96
N ASP A 62 -9.51 5.27 -6.71
CA ASP A 62 -8.18 5.59 -6.23
C ASP A 62 -7.32 4.32 -6.13
N VAL A 63 -7.91 3.23 -5.68
CA VAL A 63 -7.22 1.93 -5.65
C VAL A 63 -6.89 1.48 -7.07
N GLU A 64 -7.85 1.57 -7.98
CA GLU A 64 -7.64 1.20 -9.39
C GLU A 64 -6.50 1.99 -10.01
N TYR A 65 -6.46 3.29 -9.78
CA TYR A 65 -5.40 4.16 -10.28
C TYR A 65 -4.02 3.69 -9.79
N ILE A 66 -3.88 3.47 -8.49
CA ILE A 66 -2.61 3.05 -7.89
C ILE A 66 -2.15 1.69 -8.42
N LEU A 67 -3.07 0.75 -8.60
CA LEU A 67 -2.73 -0.60 -9.04
C LEU A 67 -2.45 -0.70 -10.54
N ARG A 68 -3.27 -0.04 -11.35
CA ARG A 68 -3.30 -0.25 -12.81
C ARG A 68 -2.59 0.80 -13.65
N GLU A 69 -2.26 1.94 -13.08
CA GLU A 69 -1.59 3.01 -13.82
C GLU A 69 -0.26 2.56 -14.40
N ASP A 70 0.20 3.25 -15.45
CA ASP A 70 1.56 3.09 -15.96
C ASP A 70 2.56 3.42 -14.85
N GLY A 71 3.41 2.48 -14.51
CA GLY A 71 4.29 2.62 -13.35
C GLY A 71 3.58 2.39 -12.02
N GLY A 72 2.36 1.87 -12.03
CA GLY A 72 1.63 1.49 -10.82
C GLY A 72 2.11 0.18 -10.22
N VAL A 73 1.39 -0.30 -9.22
CA VAL A 73 1.80 -1.48 -8.45
C VAL A 73 1.97 -2.71 -9.32
N PHE A 74 1.00 -3.02 -10.19
CA PHE A 74 1.07 -4.21 -11.02
C PHE A 74 2.23 -4.19 -12.00
N ALA A 75 2.67 -3.01 -12.43
CA ALA A 75 3.80 -2.87 -13.32
C ALA A 75 5.15 -2.86 -12.61
N SER A 76 5.19 -2.50 -11.35
CA SER A 76 6.42 -2.16 -10.63
C SER A 76 6.80 -3.16 -9.54
N ALA A 77 5.82 -3.78 -8.88
CA ALA A 77 6.08 -4.69 -7.79
C ALA A 77 6.65 -6.03 -8.30
N SER A 78 7.46 -6.66 -7.47
CA SER A 78 8.07 -7.94 -7.81
C SER A 78 7.05 -9.08 -7.73
N GLU A 79 7.34 -10.17 -8.42
CA GLU A 79 6.55 -11.41 -8.26
C GLU A 79 6.59 -11.86 -6.81
N GLY A 80 5.46 -12.34 -6.31
CA GLY A 80 5.33 -12.79 -4.94
C GLY A 80 4.95 -11.68 -3.96
N THR A 81 4.91 -10.42 -4.39
CA THR A 81 4.48 -9.32 -3.52
C THR A 81 3.02 -9.50 -3.11
N CYS A 82 2.75 -9.30 -1.83
CA CYS A 82 1.39 -9.37 -1.30
C CYS A 82 0.83 -7.96 -1.13
N ILE A 83 -0.28 -7.70 -1.80
CA ILE A 83 -1.00 -6.43 -1.71
C ILE A 83 -2.14 -6.62 -0.72
N VAL A 84 -2.14 -5.83 0.34
CA VAL A 84 -3.19 -5.83 1.36
C VAL A 84 -3.96 -4.53 1.22
N ASP A 85 -5.17 -4.61 0.69
CA ASP A 85 -6.00 -3.43 0.50
C ASP A 85 -6.93 -3.25 1.70
N SER A 86 -6.63 -2.26 2.52
CA SER A 86 -7.44 -1.91 3.67
C SER A 86 -8.54 -0.91 3.33
N SER A 87 -8.64 -0.51 2.08
CA SER A 87 -9.68 0.41 1.61
C SER A 87 -11.03 -0.28 1.53
N THR A 88 -12.10 0.49 1.68
CA THR A 88 -13.45 -0.02 1.44
C THR A 88 -13.77 0.17 -0.04
N ILE A 89 -13.79 -0.93 -0.79
CA ILE A 89 -14.04 -0.88 -2.23
C ILE A 89 -15.17 -1.82 -2.62
N SER A 90 -15.62 -1.67 -3.88
CA SER A 90 -16.64 -2.54 -4.45
C SER A 90 -16.16 -4.00 -4.46
N PRO A 91 -17.00 -4.97 -4.08
CA PRO A 91 -16.65 -6.39 -4.17
C PRO A 91 -16.29 -6.85 -5.58
N ILE A 92 -16.91 -6.28 -6.59
CA ILE A 92 -16.62 -6.59 -8.00
C ILE A 92 -15.20 -6.14 -8.35
N ALA A 93 -14.83 -4.92 -7.92
CA ALA A 93 -13.49 -4.40 -8.15
C ALA A 93 -12.43 -5.22 -7.42
N ALA A 94 -12.70 -5.61 -6.17
CA ALA A 94 -11.78 -6.44 -5.40
C ALA A 94 -11.50 -7.78 -6.10
N LYS A 95 -12.52 -8.39 -6.68
CA LYS A 95 -12.38 -9.63 -7.44
C LYS A 95 -11.52 -9.43 -8.68
N GLU A 96 -11.75 -8.35 -9.42
CA GLU A 96 -10.95 -8.01 -10.60
C GLU A 96 -9.48 -7.77 -10.27
N PHE A 97 -9.22 -7.05 -9.19
CA PHE A 97 -7.85 -6.81 -8.73
C PHE A 97 -7.16 -8.10 -8.31
N SER A 98 -7.88 -9.00 -7.64
CA SER A 98 -7.34 -10.30 -7.25
C SER A 98 -6.94 -11.13 -8.48
N GLU A 99 -7.79 -11.16 -9.49
CA GLU A 99 -7.51 -11.89 -10.73
C GLU A 99 -6.33 -11.30 -11.48
N GLN A 100 -6.24 -9.98 -11.55
CA GLN A 100 -5.13 -9.30 -12.20
C GLN A 100 -3.82 -9.51 -11.44
N ALA A 101 -3.86 -9.50 -10.12
CA ALA A 101 -2.69 -9.80 -9.30
C ALA A 101 -2.15 -11.20 -9.60
N LYS A 102 -3.02 -12.20 -9.70
CA LYS A 102 -2.62 -13.56 -10.05
C LYS A 102 -1.93 -13.62 -11.41
N LYS A 103 -2.39 -12.89 -12.39
CA LYS A 103 -1.77 -12.82 -13.72
C LYS A 103 -0.36 -12.24 -13.67
N ASN A 104 -0.07 -11.44 -12.67
CA ASN A 104 1.25 -10.85 -12.46
C ASN A 104 2.07 -11.59 -11.39
N ASN A 105 1.63 -12.78 -10.99
CA ASN A 105 2.25 -13.58 -9.96
C ASN A 105 2.34 -12.85 -8.61
N MET A 106 1.33 -12.07 -8.29
CA MET A 106 1.17 -11.35 -7.03
C MET A 106 -0.05 -11.86 -6.29
N ILE A 107 -0.15 -11.48 -5.02
CA ILE A 107 -1.29 -11.82 -4.16
C ILE A 107 -2.01 -10.52 -3.82
N TYR A 108 -3.32 -10.51 -3.97
CA TYR A 108 -4.16 -9.39 -3.55
C TYR A 108 -5.12 -9.87 -2.48
N CYS A 109 -5.13 -9.19 -1.35
CA CYS A 109 -6.05 -9.46 -0.25
C CYS A 109 -6.89 -8.22 0.02
N ASP A 110 -8.20 -8.39 0.00
CA ASP A 110 -9.14 -7.36 0.43
C ASP A 110 -9.30 -7.50 1.94
N ALA A 111 -8.75 -6.55 2.67
CA ALA A 111 -8.76 -6.56 4.13
C ALA A 111 -9.28 -5.22 4.64
N PRO A 112 -10.58 -4.95 4.44
CA PRO A 112 -11.16 -3.69 4.92
C PRO A 112 -10.96 -3.57 6.43
N MET A 113 -10.71 -2.37 6.85
CA MET A 113 -10.23 -2.00 8.16
C MET A 113 -11.06 -2.56 9.32
N SER A 114 -10.63 -3.64 9.85
CA SER A 114 -11.19 -4.20 11.08
C SER A 114 -10.04 -4.59 12.01
N GLY A 115 -9.14 -3.68 12.29
CA GLY A 115 -7.98 -3.96 13.12
C GLY A 115 -7.08 -5.03 12.52
N GLY A 116 -7.15 -5.21 11.22
CA GLY A 116 -6.36 -6.22 10.54
C GLY A 116 -4.89 -5.96 10.70
N VAL A 117 -4.28 -6.76 11.48
CA VAL A 117 -2.84 -6.75 11.60
C VAL A 117 -2.30 -7.37 10.33
N VAL A 118 -1.52 -6.61 9.63
CA VAL A 118 -0.71 -7.19 8.59
C VAL A 118 0.29 -8.10 9.30
N GLY A 119 0.13 -9.39 9.16
CA GLY A 119 1.02 -10.36 9.79
C GLY A 119 2.38 -10.43 9.11
N ALA A 120 2.90 -9.29 8.73
CA ALA A 120 4.22 -9.23 8.13
C ALA A 120 5.26 -9.43 9.23
N THR A 121 6.05 -10.44 9.10
CA THR A 121 7.00 -10.77 10.13
C THR A 121 8.36 -10.16 9.90
N ASN A 122 8.85 -10.17 8.69
CA ASN A 122 10.18 -9.63 8.37
C ASN A 122 10.18 -9.17 6.95
N GLY A 123 10.41 -7.93 6.71
CA GLY A 123 10.49 -7.46 5.36
C GLY A 123 10.26 -5.98 5.25
N THR A 124 10.33 -5.50 4.05
CA THR A 124 10.08 -4.11 3.73
C THR A 124 8.60 -3.94 3.44
N LEU A 125 7.95 -3.07 4.20
CA LEU A 125 6.54 -2.74 3.98
C LEU A 125 6.42 -1.42 3.26
N THR A 126 5.44 -1.38 2.36
CA THR A 126 5.13 -0.19 1.60
C THR A 126 3.69 0.20 1.87
N PHE A 127 3.48 1.46 2.24
CA PHE A 127 2.15 2.04 2.37
C PHE A 127 1.87 2.95 1.20
N MET A 128 0.73 2.76 0.56
CA MET A 128 0.25 3.61 -0.50
C MET A 128 -1.07 4.21 -0.04
N VAL A 129 -1.10 5.51 0.18
CA VAL A 129 -2.26 6.18 0.74
C VAL A 129 -2.62 7.37 -0.11
N GLY A 130 -3.87 7.40 -0.57
CA GLY A 130 -4.44 8.55 -1.26
C GLY A 130 -5.22 9.43 -0.29
N SER A 131 -5.12 10.69 -0.45
CA SER A 131 -5.90 11.66 0.33
C SER A 131 -7.20 12.04 -0.36
#